data_c3acc8d9cc34d103bbdf4f9d4435d1b7
#
_entry.id   c3acc8d9cc34d103bbdf4f9d4435d1b7
#
_cell.length_a   1.000
_cell.length_b   1.000
_cell.length_c   1.000
_cell.angle_alpha   90.00
_cell.angle_beta   90.00
_cell.angle_gamma   90.00
#
_symmetry.space_group_name_H-M   'P 1'
#
loop_
_entity.id
_entity.type
_entity.pdbx_description
1 polymer ?
#
loop_
_entity_poly.entity_id
_entity_poly.type
_entity_poly.pdbx_seq_one_letter_code
_entity_poly.pdbx_strand_id
1 'polypeptide(L)'
;MTIVIHDAVIATVNDKDQLHYGAAIAVDGDRITAIGPSAEILARHPAAEKVDGAGRMVMPGFANVHTHFTMTLARGVFEDLSPPHKPPFSGGLSPIPLPDMTPDERRAMALLGALEALRSGTTLVLEDTNDVDDYAEALAGTGMRFVLSERAYDRVGTSIGTQGVLYSANKSFLRNR
;
A
#
# COMPACT_ATOMS: atom_id res chain seq x y z
N MET A 1 -12.15 18.10 -12.14
CA MET A 1 -12.17 19.07 -11.02
C MET A 1 -10.72 19.31 -10.63
N THR A 2 -10.26 20.54 -10.73
CA THR A 2 -8.88 20.88 -10.42
C THR A 2 -8.74 21.20 -8.93
N ILE A 3 -7.73 20.62 -8.29
CA ILE A 3 -7.32 20.89 -6.91
C ILE A 3 -5.95 21.55 -6.95
N VAL A 4 -5.74 22.58 -6.15
CA VAL A 4 -4.45 23.23 -5.96
C VAL A 4 -4.05 23.15 -4.49
N ILE A 5 -2.97 22.44 -4.19
CA ILE A 5 -2.33 22.47 -2.87
C ILE A 5 -1.26 23.55 -2.94
N HIS A 6 -1.34 24.57 -2.08
CA HIS A 6 -0.46 25.75 -2.14
C HIS A 6 0.31 25.99 -0.84
N ASP A 7 1.33 26.80 -0.91
CA ASP A 7 2.23 27.17 0.21
C ASP A 7 2.93 26.00 0.89
N ALA A 8 3.09 24.91 0.16
CA ALA A 8 3.72 23.69 0.62
C ALA A 8 5.22 23.64 0.29
N VAL A 9 5.91 22.69 0.90
CA VAL A 9 7.16 22.16 0.39
C VAL A 9 6.84 20.98 -0.52
N ILE A 10 7.24 21.01 -1.78
CA ILE A 10 6.98 19.92 -2.72
C ILE A 10 8.28 19.16 -2.98
N ALA A 11 8.30 17.88 -2.58
CA ALA A 11 9.39 16.96 -2.89
C ALA A 11 8.98 16.12 -4.10
N THR A 12 9.64 16.33 -5.23
CA THR A 12 9.26 15.67 -6.49
C THR A 12 9.70 14.22 -6.55
N VAL A 13 10.74 13.85 -5.80
CA VAL A 13 11.35 12.50 -5.82
C VAL A 13 11.65 12.06 -7.26
N ASN A 14 12.10 13.01 -8.08
CA ASN A 14 12.55 12.76 -9.45
C ASN A 14 14.09 12.56 -9.47
N ASP A 15 14.65 12.24 -10.63
CA ASP A 15 16.08 11.98 -10.80
C ASP A 15 17.02 13.14 -10.35
N LYS A 16 16.44 14.33 -10.06
CA LYS A 16 17.17 15.51 -9.60
C LYS A 16 16.92 15.85 -8.12
N ASP A 17 16.12 15.05 -7.42
CA ASP A 17 15.74 15.25 -6.00
C ASP A 17 15.28 16.69 -5.69
N GLN A 18 14.47 17.26 -6.59
CA GLN A 18 14.08 18.66 -6.50
C GLN A 18 13.12 18.91 -5.34
N LEU A 19 13.43 19.93 -4.56
CA LEU A 19 12.55 20.48 -3.53
C LEU A 19 12.11 21.90 -3.94
N HIS A 20 10.80 22.14 -3.90
CA HIS A 20 10.22 23.46 -4.15
C HIS A 20 9.60 23.97 -2.86
N TYR A 21 10.07 25.12 -2.39
CA TYR A 21 9.59 25.77 -1.15
C TYR A 21 8.56 26.84 -1.47
N GLY A 22 7.53 27.01 -0.64
CA GLY A 22 6.45 27.96 -0.87
C GLY A 22 5.76 27.75 -2.23
N ALA A 23 5.65 26.50 -2.61
CA ALA A 23 5.21 26.11 -3.93
C ALA A 23 3.77 25.57 -3.90
N ALA A 24 3.17 25.48 -5.08
CA ALA A 24 1.89 24.83 -5.29
C ALA A 24 1.99 23.73 -6.34
N ILE A 25 1.12 22.75 -6.19
CA ILE A 25 0.86 21.68 -7.15
C ILE A 25 -0.60 21.73 -7.57
N ALA A 26 -0.84 21.75 -8.88
CA ALA A 26 -2.18 21.64 -9.45
C ALA A 26 -2.42 20.22 -9.96
N VAL A 27 -3.53 19.64 -9.55
CA VAL A 27 -3.99 18.32 -9.96
C VAL A 27 -5.34 18.45 -10.65
N ASP A 28 -5.46 17.91 -11.85
CA ASP A 28 -6.73 17.85 -12.57
C ASP A 28 -7.07 16.39 -12.88
N GLY A 29 -8.20 15.94 -12.30
CA GLY A 29 -8.54 14.53 -12.33
C GLY A 29 -7.46 13.67 -11.67
N ASP A 30 -6.80 12.82 -12.45
CA ASP A 30 -5.74 11.91 -12.02
C ASP A 30 -4.31 12.38 -12.38
N ARG A 31 -4.17 13.64 -12.83
CA ARG A 31 -2.92 14.17 -13.36
C ARG A 31 -2.43 15.41 -12.62
N ILE A 32 -1.13 15.42 -12.33
CA ILE A 32 -0.42 16.65 -11.95
C ILE A 32 -0.22 17.47 -13.21
N THR A 33 -0.79 18.68 -13.24
CA THR A 33 -0.76 19.55 -14.42
C THR A 33 0.25 20.68 -14.28
N ALA A 34 0.59 21.07 -13.06
CA ALA A 34 1.59 22.09 -12.82
C ALA A 34 2.23 21.98 -11.43
N ILE A 35 3.50 22.37 -11.34
CA ILE A 35 4.23 22.63 -10.08
C ILE A 35 4.96 23.95 -10.27
N GLY A 36 4.93 24.82 -9.27
CA GLY A 36 5.64 26.10 -9.31
C GLY A 36 5.30 27.00 -8.13
N PRO A 37 5.74 28.29 -8.17
CA PRO A 37 5.43 29.25 -7.12
C PRO A 37 3.93 29.36 -6.86
N SER A 38 3.52 29.36 -5.58
CA SER A 38 2.10 29.33 -5.20
C SER A 38 1.29 30.45 -5.85
N ALA A 39 1.82 31.67 -5.89
CA ALA A 39 1.11 32.82 -6.48
C ALA A 39 0.80 32.61 -7.97
N GLU A 40 1.73 32.04 -8.73
CA GLU A 40 1.58 31.79 -10.17
C GLU A 40 0.55 30.68 -10.44
N ILE A 41 0.64 29.58 -9.68
CA ILE A 41 -0.29 28.46 -9.85
C ILE A 41 -1.71 28.84 -9.47
N LEU A 42 -1.88 29.54 -8.34
CA LEU A 42 -3.18 30.05 -7.90
C LEU A 42 -3.81 31.01 -8.92
N ALA A 43 -3.01 31.91 -9.51
CA ALA A 43 -3.48 32.84 -10.53
C ALA A 43 -3.95 32.11 -11.81
N ARG A 44 -3.29 31.02 -12.19
CA ARG A 44 -3.69 30.22 -13.36
C ARG A 44 -4.93 29.34 -13.13
N HIS A 45 -5.24 29.04 -11.87
CA HIS A 45 -6.34 28.16 -11.48
C HIS A 45 -7.31 28.82 -10.50
N PRO A 46 -7.94 29.97 -10.85
CA PRO A 46 -8.77 30.75 -9.92
C PRO A 46 -10.01 29.98 -9.42
N ALA A 47 -10.54 29.07 -10.23
CA ALA A 47 -11.73 28.28 -9.92
C ALA A 47 -11.42 26.90 -9.28
N ALA A 48 -10.14 26.59 -9.03
CA ALA A 48 -9.76 25.33 -8.42
C ALA A 48 -10.17 25.26 -6.94
N GLU A 49 -10.43 24.07 -6.45
CA GLU A 49 -10.45 23.82 -5.01
C GLU A 49 -9.05 24.07 -4.44
N LYS A 50 -8.97 24.84 -3.36
CA LYS A 50 -7.69 25.25 -2.75
C LYS A 50 -7.48 24.53 -1.44
N VAL A 51 -6.31 23.92 -1.29
CA VAL A 51 -5.88 23.25 -0.06
C VAL A 51 -4.63 23.97 0.45
N ASP A 52 -4.70 24.49 1.66
CA ASP A 52 -3.56 25.12 2.33
C ASP A 52 -2.56 24.04 2.76
N GLY A 53 -1.36 24.09 2.20
CA GLY A 53 -0.24 23.23 2.48
C GLY A 53 0.83 23.85 3.39
N ALA A 54 0.57 25.02 4.00
CA ALA A 54 1.53 25.69 4.87
C ALA A 54 2.01 24.77 6.00
N GLY A 55 3.33 24.69 6.15
CA GLY A 55 3.99 23.81 7.14
C GLY A 55 3.93 22.31 6.80
N ARG A 56 3.49 21.92 5.61
CA ARG A 56 3.40 20.53 5.15
C ARG A 56 4.30 20.29 3.96
N MET A 57 4.64 19.01 3.79
CA MET A 57 5.32 18.51 2.60
C MET A 57 4.35 17.70 1.74
N VAL A 58 4.39 17.96 0.44
CA VAL A 58 3.71 17.15 -0.58
C VAL A 58 4.77 16.32 -1.28
N MET A 59 4.55 15.02 -1.35
CA MET A 59 5.45 14.06 -2.00
C MET A 59 4.64 12.94 -2.64
N PRO A 60 5.22 12.15 -3.57
CA PRO A 60 4.57 10.95 -4.06
C PRO A 60 4.18 10.01 -2.92
N GLY A 61 3.03 9.36 -3.05
CA GLY A 61 2.62 8.34 -2.09
C GLY A 61 3.58 7.16 -2.08
N PHE A 62 3.68 6.49 -0.94
CA PHE A 62 4.56 5.33 -0.80
C PHE A 62 4.08 4.15 -1.63
N ALA A 63 5.04 3.37 -2.14
CA ALA A 63 4.80 2.08 -2.75
C ALA A 63 5.24 0.98 -1.77
N ASN A 64 4.29 0.17 -1.30
CA ASN A 64 4.59 -1.00 -0.49
C ASN A 64 4.63 -2.23 -1.40
N VAL A 65 5.81 -2.81 -1.57
CA VAL A 65 6.04 -3.94 -2.49
C VAL A 65 5.98 -5.30 -1.80
N HIS A 66 5.57 -5.34 -0.53
CA HIS A 66 5.39 -6.60 0.22
C HIS A 66 4.36 -6.39 1.34
N THR A 67 3.17 -6.97 1.17
CA THR A 67 2.13 -6.89 2.20
C THR A 67 1.20 -8.11 2.17
N HIS A 68 0.56 -8.35 3.30
CA HIS A 68 -0.42 -9.41 3.53
C HIS A 68 -1.56 -8.84 4.36
N PHE A 69 -2.49 -8.17 3.72
CA PHE A 69 -3.55 -7.43 4.42
C PHE A 69 -4.47 -8.32 5.26
N THR A 70 -4.75 -9.54 4.81
CA THR A 70 -5.55 -10.49 5.59
C THR A 70 -4.86 -10.90 6.90
N MET A 71 -3.53 -10.74 6.99
CA MET A 71 -2.77 -11.03 8.20
C MET A 71 -2.78 -9.89 9.23
N THR A 72 -3.55 -8.84 9.03
CA THR A 72 -3.71 -7.74 10.00
C THR A 72 -4.10 -8.27 11.39
N LEU A 73 -4.88 -9.34 11.45
CA LEU A 73 -5.26 -10.00 12.70
C LEU A 73 -4.08 -10.63 13.46
N ALA A 74 -3.02 -11.02 12.75
CA ALA A 74 -1.83 -11.67 13.34
C ALA A 74 -0.75 -10.66 13.77
N ARG A 75 -1.00 -9.37 13.64
CA ARG A 75 -0.03 -8.32 14.00
C ARG A 75 0.38 -8.42 15.47
N GLY A 76 1.68 -8.39 15.72
CA GLY A 76 2.26 -8.47 17.06
C GLY A 76 2.32 -9.87 17.65
N VAL A 77 1.59 -10.84 17.10
CA VAL A 77 1.53 -12.20 17.65
C VAL A 77 2.81 -12.96 17.39
N PHE A 78 3.42 -12.77 16.23
CA PHE A 78 4.62 -13.50 15.84
C PHE A 78 5.87 -12.99 16.54
N GLU A 79 5.94 -11.70 16.83
CA GLU A 79 7.06 -11.06 17.52
C GLU A 79 7.20 -11.57 18.95
N ASP A 80 6.08 -11.71 19.66
CA ASP A 80 6.05 -12.19 21.05
C ASP A 80 6.42 -13.67 21.18
N LEU A 81 6.30 -14.43 20.11
CA LEU A 81 6.56 -15.86 20.09
C LEU A 81 7.89 -16.24 19.43
N SER A 82 8.59 -15.27 18.87
CA SER A 82 9.93 -15.52 18.32
C SER A 82 10.90 -15.85 19.45
N PRO A 83 11.67 -16.96 19.33
CA PRO A 83 12.68 -17.27 20.30
C PRO A 83 13.68 -16.11 20.45
N PRO A 84 14.14 -15.80 21.66
CA PRO A 84 15.22 -14.85 21.86
C PRO A 84 16.41 -15.19 20.94
N HIS A 85 16.99 -14.18 20.30
CA HIS A 85 18.18 -14.32 19.43
C HIS A 85 17.93 -14.94 18.03
N LYS A 86 16.69 -15.20 17.65
CA LYS A 86 16.37 -15.57 16.27
C LYS A 86 15.54 -14.48 15.60
N PRO A 87 15.84 -14.15 14.34
CA PRO A 87 14.98 -13.23 13.60
C PRO A 87 13.54 -13.72 13.58
N PRO A 88 12.54 -12.84 13.61
CA PRO A 88 11.16 -13.20 13.30
C PRO A 88 11.15 -14.02 12.01
N PHE A 89 10.32 -15.05 11.93
CA PHE A 89 10.20 -15.95 10.78
C PHE A 89 11.36 -16.93 10.53
N SER A 90 12.45 -16.94 11.34
CA SER A 90 13.55 -17.88 11.15
C SER A 90 13.20 -19.34 11.44
N GLY A 91 12.06 -19.60 12.06
CA GLY A 91 11.53 -20.94 12.36
C GLY A 91 10.44 -21.42 11.38
N GLY A 92 10.27 -20.72 10.25
CA GLY A 92 9.13 -20.90 9.37
C GLY A 92 7.89 -20.17 9.88
N LEU A 93 6.93 -19.98 8.99
CA LEU A 93 5.64 -19.38 9.35
C LEU A 93 5.08 -20.19 10.53
N SER A 94 5.06 -19.54 11.63
CA SER A 94 4.68 -19.87 12.98
C SER A 94 3.79 -21.12 13.19
N PRO A 95 3.99 -21.82 14.31
CA PRO A 95 3.05 -22.82 14.79
C PRO A 95 1.70 -22.26 15.25
N ILE A 96 1.46 -20.93 15.17
CA ILE A 96 0.16 -20.37 15.48
C ILE A 96 -0.71 -20.50 14.26
N PRO A 97 -1.74 -21.36 14.32
CA PRO A 97 -2.73 -21.37 13.26
C PRO A 97 -3.43 -20.01 13.24
N LEU A 98 -3.36 -19.31 12.10
CA LEU A 98 -4.33 -18.25 11.83
C LEU A 98 -5.71 -18.89 11.85
N PRO A 99 -6.74 -18.23 12.41
CA PRO A 99 -8.09 -18.74 12.34
C PRO A 99 -8.50 -18.89 10.88
N ASP A 100 -9.21 -19.96 10.57
CA ASP A 100 -9.87 -20.08 9.28
C ASP A 100 -10.89 -18.95 9.17
N MET A 101 -10.61 -18.01 8.26
CA MET A 101 -11.49 -16.89 8.01
C MET A 101 -12.49 -17.22 6.91
N THR A 102 -13.71 -16.81 7.10
CA THR A 102 -14.72 -16.76 6.03
C THR A 102 -14.31 -15.72 4.97
N PRO A 103 -14.86 -15.77 3.75
CA PRO A 103 -14.63 -14.74 2.73
C PRO A 103 -14.93 -13.32 3.23
N ASP A 104 -15.98 -13.14 4.03
CA ASP A 104 -16.35 -11.83 4.58
C ASP A 104 -15.34 -11.33 5.61
N GLU A 105 -14.82 -12.22 6.45
CA GLU A 105 -13.77 -11.88 7.42
C GLU A 105 -12.45 -11.54 6.70
N ARG A 106 -12.06 -12.29 5.67
CA ARG A 106 -10.89 -11.94 4.84
C ARG A 106 -11.05 -10.56 4.20
N ARG A 107 -12.24 -10.29 3.65
CA ARG A 107 -12.57 -8.98 3.08
C ARG A 107 -12.45 -7.86 4.11
N ALA A 108 -13.00 -8.05 5.30
CA ALA A 108 -12.93 -7.06 6.37
C ALA A 108 -11.49 -6.80 6.81
N MET A 109 -10.67 -7.84 6.99
CA MET A 109 -9.25 -7.71 7.36
C MET A 109 -8.44 -7.02 6.27
N ALA A 110 -8.67 -7.38 5.01
CA ALA A 110 -7.99 -6.75 3.88
C ALA A 110 -8.32 -5.26 3.77
N LEU A 111 -9.59 -4.88 3.93
CA LEU A 111 -10.01 -3.48 3.94
C LEU A 111 -9.42 -2.71 5.12
N LEU A 112 -9.32 -3.31 6.31
CA LEU A 112 -8.69 -2.70 7.48
C LEU A 112 -7.21 -2.42 7.20
N GLY A 113 -6.48 -3.39 6.66
CA GLY A 113 -5.08 -3.21 6.28
C GLY A 113 -4.90 -2.14 5.21
N ALA A 114 -5.77 -2.12 4.19
CA ALA A 114 -5.75 -1.09 3.15
C ALA A 114 -6.03 0.32 3.72
N LEU A 115 -6.98 0.44 4.65
CA LEU A 115 -7.27 1.72 5.32
C LEU A 115 -6.07 2.24 6.10
N GLU A 116 -5.38 1.37 6.83
CA GLU A 116 -4.16 1.75 7.57
C GLU A 116 -3.04 2.17 6.62
N ALA A 117 -2.85 1.44 5.52
CA ALA A 117 -1.87 1.77 4.49
C ALA A 117 -2.16 3.15 3.87
N LEU A 118 -3.41 3.43 3.51
CA LEU A 118 -3.85 4.74 3.00
C LEU A 118 -3.58 5.86 4.01
N ARG A 119 -3.95 5.66 5.26
CA ARG A 119 -3.71 6.65 6.34
C ARG A 119 -2.22 6.88 6.61
N SER A 120 -1.37 5.95 6.25
CA SER A 120 0.09 6.06 6.35
C SER A 120 0.74 6.63 5.09
N GLY A 121 -0.06 7.03 4.08
CA GLY A 121 0.43 7.61 2.83
C GLY A 121 0.84 6.61 1.76
N THR A 122 0.52 5.33 1.92
CA THR A 122 0.74 4.31 0.88
C THR A 122 -0.34 4.39 -0.19
N THR A 123 0.05 4.47 -1.45
CA THR A 123 -0.88 4.63 -2.59
C THR A 123 -0.78 3.49 -3.62
N LEU A 124 0.27 2.68 -3.52
CA LEU A 124 0.49 1.49 -4.34
C LEU A 124 0.91 0.34 -3.45
N VAL A 125 0.31 -0.83 -3.63
CA VAL A 125 0.59 -2.01 -2.82
C VAL A 125 0.73 -3.24 -3.70
N LEU A 126 1.74 -4.07 -3.41
CA LEU A 126 1.78 -5.45 -3.85
C LEU A 126 1.25 -6.32 -2.71
N GLU A 127 0.08 -6.88 -2.91
CA GLU A 127 -0.59 -7.81 -2.00
C GLU A 127 -0.35 -9.24 -2.48
N ASP A 128 0.25 -10.05 -1.65
CA ASP A 128 0.64 -11.43 -1.94
C ASP A 128 0.13 -12.37 -0.84
N THR A 129 -0.99 -13.04 -1.09
CA THR A 129 -1.58 -13.99 -0.13
C THR A 129 -2.48 -15.01 -0.83
N ASN A 130 -3.24 -15.77 -0.04
CA ASN A 130 -4.19 -16.75 -0.54
C ASN A 130 -5.60 -16.16 -0.63
N ASP A 131 -6.43 -16.79 -1.44
CA ASP A 131 -7.86 -16.46 -1.57
C ASP A 131 -8.09 -14.97 -1.93
N VAL A 132 -7.22 -14.42 -2.80
CA VAL A 132 -7.26 -13.02 -3.22
C VAL A 132 -8.61 -12.66 -3.85
N ASP A 133 -9.26 -13.60 -4.51
CA ASP A 133 -10.57 -13.39 -5.15
C ASP A 133 -11.66 -12.99 -4.14
N ASP A 134 -11.54 -13.38 -2.87
CA ASP A 134 -12.52 -13.04 -1.84
C ASP A 134 -12.59 -11.54 -1.53
N TYR A 135 -11.49 -10.81 -1.77
CA TYR A 135 -11.38 -9.39 -1.37
C TYR A 135 -10.82 -8.45 -2.43
N ALA A 136 -10.41 -8.96 -3.59
CA ALA A 136 -9.81 -8.14 -4.66
C ALA A 136 -10.72 -7.00 -5.12
N GLU A 137 -12.02 -7.28 -5.29
CA GLU A 137 -13.00 -6.27 -5.69
C GLU A 137 -13.18 -5.19 -4.62
N ALA A 138 -13.20 -5.58 -3.35
CA ALA A 138 -13.31 -4.63 -2.24
C ALA A 138 -12.08 -3.72 -2.16
N LEU A 139 -10.87 -4.26 -2.34
CA LEU A 139 -9.65 -3.47 -2.42
C LEU A 139 -9.69 -2.50 -3.60
N ALA A 140 -10.13 -2.94 -4.78
CA ALA A 140 -10.27 -2.07 -5.95
C ALA A 140 -11.20 -0.88 -5.68
N GLY A 141 -12.23 -1.07 -4.86
CA GLY A 141 -13.17 -0.03 -4.44
C GLY A 141 -12.56 1.06 -3.55
N THR A 142 -11.38 0.84 -2.95
CA THR A 142 -10.73 1.83 -2.08
C THR A 142 -10.07 2.98 -2.85
N GLY A 143 -9.89 2.86 -4.17
CA GLY A 143 -9.16 3.82 -4.99
C GLY A 143 -7.63 3.70 -4.91
N MET A 144 -7.09 2.86 -4.04
CA MET A 144 -5.66 2.54 -4.00
C MET A 144 -5.28 1.69 -5.21
N ARG A 145 -4.01 1.78 -5.63
CA ARG A 145 -3.47 0.92 -6.69
C ARG A 145 -2.93 -0.36 -6.10
N PHE A 146 -3.26 -1.49 -6.74
CA PHE A 146 -2.81 -2.81 -6.30
C PHE A 146 -2.14 -3.60 -7.42
N VAL A 147 -1.12 -4.35 -7.04
CA VAL A 147 -0.67 -5.54 -7.74
C VAL A 147 -1.09 -6.71 -6.86
N LEU A 148 -2.05 -7.50 -7.31
CA LEU A 148 -2.56 -8.64 -6.56
C LEU A 148 -1.90 -9.92 -7.06
N SER A 149 -1.44 -10.73 -6.13
CA SER A 149 -0.76 -11.99 -6.41
C SER A 149 -1.40 -13.11 -5.60
N GLU A 150 -1.91 -14.13 -6.29
CA GLU A 150 -2.39 -15.36 -5.66
C GLU A 150 -1.25 -16.36 -5.52
N ARG A 151 -1.13 -16.97 -4.35
CA ARG A 151 -0.13 -18.02 -4.09
C ARG A 151 -0.64 -19.36 -4.60
N ALA A 152 0.21 -20.06 -5.35
CA ALA A 152 -0.02 -21.45 -5.70
C ALA A 152 0.99 -22.33 -4.95
N TYR A 153 0.50 -23.35 -4.29
CA TYR A 153 1.31 -24.33 -3.57
C TYR A 153 1.30 -25.65 -4.33
N ASP A 154 2.46 -26.25 -4.47
CA ASP A 154 2.62 -27.60 -5.05
C ASP A 154 2.54 -28.71 -3.99
N ARG A 155 2.43 -28.33 -2.70
CA ARG A 155 2.34 -29.25 -1.57
C ARG A 155 1.28 -28.82 -0.58
N VAL A 156 0.52 -29.79 -0.09
CA VAL A 156 -0.42 -29.60 1.01
C VAL A 156 0.25 -30.07 2.30
N GLY A 157 0.35 -29.16 3.25
CA GLY A 157 0.84 -29.46 4.59
C GLY A 157 1.89 -28.46 5.08
N THR A 158 1.72 -28.06 6.32
CA THR A 158 2.53 -27.07 7.02
C THR A 158 3.78 -27.62 7.69
N SER A 159 4.14 -28.88 7.43
CA SER A 159 5.41 -29.40 7.96
C SER A 159 6.55 -28.76 7.19
N ILE A 160 7.05 -27.66 7.72
CA ILE A 160 8.37 -27.18 7.42
C ILE A 160 9.33 -28.19 8.05
N GLY A 161 9.34 -29.37 7.47
CA GLY A 161 10.43 -30.31 7.69
C GLY A 161 11.65 -29.72 7.00
N THR A 162 12.79 -29.86 7.62
CA THR A 162 14.11 -29.36 7.25
C THR A 162 14.61 -29.78 5.84
N GLN A 163 13.74 -30.23 4.94
CA GLN A 163 14.10 -30.75 3.62
C GLN A 163 13.12 -30.39 2.48
N GLY A 164 12.35 -29.33 2.59
CA GLY A 164 11.43 -28.96 1.51
C GLY A 164 11.61 -27.51 1.06
N VAL A 165 12.10 -27.31 -0.16
CA VAL A 165 11.98 -26.04 -0.83
C VAL A 165 10.50 -25.88 -1.21
N LEU A 166 9.81 -24.93 -0.59
CA LEU A 166 8.47 -24.52 -1.02
C LEU A 166 8.62 -23.72 -2.31
N TYR A 167 8.20 -24.28 -3.41
CA TYR A 167 8.03 -23.54 -4.65
C TYR A 167 6.62 -22.95 -4.63
N SER A 168 6.51 -21.65 -4.50
CA SER A 168 5.28 -20.94 -4.79
C SER A 168 5.32 -20.44 -6.24
N ALA A 169 4.36 -20.82 -7.04
CA ALA A 169 4.14 -20.20 -8.33
C ALA A 169 3.13 -19.08 -8.13
N ASN A 170 3.57 -17.85 -8.24
CA ASN A 170 2.68 -16.71 -8.15
C ASN A 170 1.99 -16.48 -9.49
N LYS A 171 0.66 -16.46 -9.50
CA LYS A 171 -0.11 -15.93 -10.62
C LYS A 171 -0.36 -14.45 -10.34
N SER A 172 0.41 -13.56 -10.96
CA SER A 172 0.12 -12.14 -10.93
C SER A 172 -1.04 -11.83 -11.88
N PHE A 173 -2.08 -11.21 -11.37
CA PHE A 173 -3.15 -10.66 -12.18
C PHE A 173 -2.96 -9.13 -12.22
N LEU A 174 -2.46 -8.64 -13.34
CA LEU A 174 -2.51 -7.21 -13.63
C LEU A 174 -3.92 -6.92 -14.15
N ARG A 175 -4.77 -6.34 -13.34
CA ARG A 175 -6.00 -5.71 -13.85
C ARG A 175 -5.67 -4.28 -14.22
N ASN A 176 -5.46 -4.04 -15.51
CA ASN A 176 -5.51 -2.70 -16.08
C ASN A 176 -6.99 -2.28 -16.14
N ARG A 177 -7.37 -1.27 -15.41
CA ARG A 177 -8.56 -0.47 -15.66
C ARG A 177 -8.15 0.86 -16.24
#